data_b8e9d3c6c0634e72aac67f811d73b622
#
_entry.id   b8e9d3c6c0634e72aac67f811d73b622
#
_cell.length_a   1.000
_cell.length_b   1.000
_cell.length_c   1.000
_cell.angle_alpha   90.00
_cell.angle_beta   90.00
_cell.angle_gamma   90.00
#
_symmetry.space_group_name_H-M   'P 1'
#
loop_
_entity.id
_entity.type
_entity.pdbx_description
1 polymer ?
#
loop_
_entity_poly.entity_id
_entity_poly.type
_entity_poly.pdbx_seq_one_letter_code
_entity_poly.pdbx_strand_id
1 'polypeptide(L)'
;MQFLYYALFAAGIVAADQVTKYLTVANIALWEDVPFIPGLLQLTYVQNTGAAFSSFEGQQWLFALIFAVFTVLIVRECFKNTMGFTTFEWWCIAAVYGGGLGNMIDRVRMGYVVDMIETTFIEFPVFNVADIFITCGCILMMIHLIFFNKEFWKEDK
;
A
#
# COMPACT_ATOMS: atom_id res chain seq x y z
N MET A 1 19.66 14.54 1.47
CA MET A 1 19.92 13.19 2.02
C MET A 1 18.66 12.53 2.59
N GLN A 2 17.75 13.26 3.23
CA GLN A 2 16.56 12.69 3.90
C GLN A 2 15.60 11.96 2.92
N PHE A 3 15.34 12.52 1.75
CA PHE A 3 14.49 11.87 0.72
C PHE A 3 15.06 10.56 0.19
N LEU A 4 16.38 10.36 0.23
CA LEU A 4 16.99 9.08 -0.12
C LEU A 4 16.56 7.96 0.84
N TYR A 5 16.47 8.25 2.14
CA TYR A 5 16.03 7.26 3.13
C TYR A 5 14.56 6.89 2.93
N TYR A 6 13.68 7.85 2.60
CA TYR A 6 12.29 7.57 2.27
C TYR A 6 12.16 6.71 1.00
N ALA A 7 12.96 7.01 -0.03
CA ALA A 7 12.98 6.22 -1.26
C ALA A 7 13.50 4.79 -1.01
N LEU A 8 14.57 4.62 -0.21
CA LEU A 8 15.08 3.30 0.16
C LEU A 8 14.07 2.49 0.99
N PHE A 9 13.35 3.14 1.89
CA PHE A 9 12.29 2.50 2.67
C PHE A 9 11.13 2.04 1.77
N ALA A 10 10.64 2.91 0.88
CA ALA A 10 9.62 2.55 -0.09
C ALA A 10 10.08 1.38 -1.00
N ALA A 11 11.33 1.41 -1.47
CA ALA A 11 11.91 0.31 -2.25
C ALA A 11 11.99 -1.00 -1.46
N GLY A 12 12.32 -0.94 -0.16
CA GLY A 12 12.29 -2.09 0.73
C GLY A 12 10.89 -2.70 0.87
N ILE A 13 9.86 -1.86 0.98
CA ILE A 13 8.45 -2.30 1.01
C ILE A 13 8.07 -2.99 -0.31
N VAL A 14 8.40 -2.38 -1.45
CA VAL A 14 8.16 -2.99 -2.77
C VAL A 14 8.85 -4.33 -2.88
N ALA A 15 10.11 -4.43 -2.44
CA ALA A 15 10.85 -5.69 -2.49
C ALA A 15 10.19 -6.77 -1.60
N ALA A 16 9.81 -6.43 -0.37
CA ALA A 16 9.11 -7.35 0.52
C ALA A 16 7.77 -7.82 -0.06
N ASP A 17 6.97 -6.90 -0.59
CA ASP A 17 5.70 -7.20 -1.25
C ASP A 17 5.88 -8.14 -2.45
N GLN A 18 6.77 -7.80 -3.36
CA GLN A 18 7.00 -8.60 -4.58
C GLN A 18 7.60 -9.98 -4.28
N VAL A 19 8.46 -10.09 -3.26
CA VAL A 19 9.02 -11.38 -2.82
C VAL A 19 7.90 -12.27 -2.24
N THR A 20 7.05 -11.72 -1.36
CA THR A 20 5.95 -12.50 -0.77
C THR A 20 4.94 -12.93 -1.83
N LYS A 21 4.58 -12.07 -2.78
CA LYS A 21 3.73 -12.40 -3.93
C LYS A 21 4.33 -13.49 -4.81
N TYR A 22 5.62 -13.39 -5.13
CA TYR A 22 6.33 -14.42 -5.88
C TYR A 22 6.30 -15.77 -5.16
N LEU A 23 6.58 -15.79 -3.86
CA LEU A 23 6.57 -17.02 -3.06
C LEU A 23 5.16 -17.63 -2.99
N THR A 24 4.13 -16.80 -2.88
CA THR A 24 2.73 -17.27 -2.92
C THR A 24 2.42 -17.96 -4.24
N VAL A 25 2.66 -17.30 -5.36
CA VAL A 25 2.40 -17.88 -6.69
C VAL A 25 3.20 -19.14 -6.96
N ALA A 26 4.43 -19.23 -6.42
CA ALA A 26 5.31 -20.39 -6.63
C ALA A 26 4.93 -21.62 -5.79
N ASN A 27 4.24 -21.44 -4.64
CA ASN A 27 4.07 -22.52 -3.66
C ASN A 27 2.61 -22.81 -3.30
N ILE A 28 1.66 -21.94 -3.65
CA ILE A 28 0.23 -22.07 -3.29
C ILE A 28 -0.57 -22.08 -4.60
N ALA A 29 -1.43 -23.08 -4.78
CA ALA A 29 -2.32 -23.11 -5.94
C ALA A 29 -3.41 -22.02 -5.82
N LEU A 30 -3.96 -21.61 -6.96
CA LEU A 30 -5.04 -20.60 -6.96
C LEU A 30 -6.23 -21.12 -6.16
N TRP A 31 -6.67 -20.32 -5.17
CA TRP A 31 -7.74 -20.63 -4.19
C TRP A 31 -7.42 -21.77 -3.21
N GLU A 32 -6.17 -22.15 -3.08
CA GLU A 32 -5.73 -23.10 -2.05
C GLU A 32 -5.51 -22.37 -0.74
N ASP A 33 -6.01 -22.95 0.36
CA ASP A 33 -5.85 -22.45 1.72
C ASP A 33 -4.77 -23.23 2.47
N VAL A 34 -3.77 -22.53 2.95
CA VAL A 34 -2.67 -23.07 3.75
C VAL A 34 -2.70 -22.45 5.15
N PRO A 35 -3.00 -23.21 6.22
CA PRO A 35 -2.99 -22.69 7.58
C PRO A 35 -1.64 -22.05 7.94
N PHE A 36 -1.66 -20.83 8.48
CA PHE A 36 -0.44 -20.10 8.87
C PHE A 36 -0.40 -19.84 10.39
N ILE A 37 -1.39 -19.15 10.93
CA ILE A 37 -1.57 -18.97 12.38
C ILE A 37 -2.92 -19.54 12.74
N PRO A 38 -3.01 -20.71 13.42
CA PRO A 38 -4.27 -21.38 13.68
C PRO A 38 -5.30 -20.47 14.35
N GLY A 39 -6.51 -20.41 13.80
CA GLY A 39 -7.62 -19.60 14.29
C GLY A 39 -7.48 -18.08 14.07
N LEU A 40 -6.42 -17.62 13.41
CA LEU A 40 -6.19 -16.19 13.16
C LEU A 40 -5.99 -15.90 11.67
N LEU A 41 -4.99 -16.54 11.05
CA LEU A 41 -4.59 -16.27 9.66
C LEU A 41 -4.36 -17.57 8.89
N GLN A 42 -4.71 -17.56 7.62
CA GLN A 42 -4.28 -18.52 6.63
C GLN A 42 -3.67 -17.81 5.41
N LEU A 43 -2.86 -18.54 4.65
CA LEU A 43 -2.37 -18.07 3.37
C LEU A 43 -3.24 -18.68 2.28
N THR A 44 -3.68 -17.86 1.34
CA THR A 44 -4.40 -18.29 0.16
C THR A 44 -3.86 -17.54 -1.06
N TYR A 45 -4.02 -18.07 -2.25
CA TYR A 45 -3.65 -17.34 -3.47
C TYR A 45 -4.90 -16.82 -4.18
N VAL A 46 -5.05 -15.51 -4.24
CA VAL A 46 -6.17 -14.85 -4.92
C VAL A 46 -5.63 -13.86 -5.96
N GLN A 47 -6.29 -13.82 -7.13
CA GLN A 47 -6.05 -12.83 -8.19
C GLN A 47 -7.10 -11.73 -8.11
N ASN A 48 -6.73 -10.57 -7.57
CA ASN A 48 -7.63 -9.45 -7.36
C ASN A 48 -7.60 -8.48 -8.56
N THR A 49 -8.66 -8.44 -9.35
CA THR A 49 -8.81 -7.55 -10.52
C THR A 49 -9.40 -6.18 -10.18
N GLY A 50 -9.79 -5.95 -8.92
CA GLY A 50 -10.39 -4.71 -8.44
C GLY A 50 -9.62 -4.05 -7.28
N ALA A 51 -10.37 -3.40 -6.40
CA ALA A 51 -9.95 -2.96 -5.08
C ALA A 51 -10.59 -3.87 -4.01
N ALA A 52 -10.58 -3.43 -2.74
CA ALA A 52 -11.25 -4.14 -1.66
C ALA A 52 -12.72 -4.42 -2.01
N PHE A 53 -13.21 -5.61 -1.66
CA PHE A 53 -14.56 -6.09 -1.96
C PHE A 53 -14.90 -6.10 -3.46
N SER A 54 -13.92 -6.40 -4.33
CA SER A 54 -14.08 -6.42 -5.81
C SER A 54 -14.59 -5.10 -6.41
N SER A 55 -14.42 -3.98 -5.70
CA SER A 55 -14.80 -2.68 -6.22
C SER A 55 -13.94 -2.30 -7.42
N PHE A 56 -14.55 -1.69 -8.45
CA PHE A 56 -13.90 -1.25 -9.69
C PHE A 56 -13.21 -2.38 -10.47
N GLU A 57 -13.77 -3.58 -10.44
CA GLU A 57 -13.24 -4.74 -11.14
C GLU A 57 -13.00 -4.44 -12.64
N GLY A 58 -11.83 -4.83 -13.15
CA GLY A 58 -11.42 -4.58 -14.53
C GLY A 58 -11.01 -3.15 -14.87
N GLN A 59 -11.14 -2.17 -13.94
CA GLN A 59 -10.79 -0.77 -14.19
C GLN A 59 -9.32 -0.45 -13.82
N GLN A 60 -8.37 -1.19 -14.38
CA GLN A 60 -6.94 -1.04 -14.08
C GLN A 60 -6.41 0.37 -14.38
N TRP A 61 -6.95 1.02 -15.44
CA TRP A 61 -6.58 2.39 -15.81
C TRP A 61 -6.90 3.41 -14.71
N LEU A 62 -7.99 3.19 -13.93
CA LEU A 62 -8.37 4.08 -12.83
C LEU A 62 -7.33 4.04 -11.70
N PHE A 63 -6.86 2.84 -11.33
CA PHE A 63 -5.79 2.68 -10.33
C PHE A 63 -4.48 3.33 -10.81
N ALA A 64 -4.14 3.16 -12.09
CA ALA A 64 -2.97 3.81 -12.69
C ALA A 64 -3.08 5.34 -12.64
N LEU A 65 -4.25 5.89 -12.97
CA LEU A 65 -4.50 7.33 -12.90
C LEU A 65 -4.38 7.86 -11.47
N ILE A 66 -5.03 7.19 -10.50
CA ILE A 66 -4.96 7.58 -9.09
C ILE A 66 -3.51 7.56 -8.60
N PHE A 67 -2.76 6.51 -8.91
CA PHE A 67 -1.36 6.40 -8.52
C PHE A 67 -0.47 7.44 -9.20
N ALA A 68 -0.71 7.76 -10.47
CA ALA A 68 0.01 8.80 -11.19
C ALA A 68 -0.25 10.18 -10.58
N VAL A 69 -1.51 10.52 -10.27
CA VAL A 69 -1.86 11.78 -9.59
C VAL A 69 -1.19 11.84 -8.23
N PHE A 70 -1.25 10.78 -7.43
CA PHE A 70 -0.58 10.70 -6.13
C PHE A 70 0.93 10.92 -6.26
N THR A 71 1.57 10.30 -7.25
CA THR A 71 3.00 10.49 -7.54
C THR A 71 3.33 11.95 -7.86
N VAL A 72 2.54 12.59 -8.73
CA VAL A 72 2.72 14.01 -9.08
C VAL A 72 2.61 14.91 -7.86
N LEU A 73 1.63 14.66 -7.00
CA LEU A 73 1.43 15.44 -5.77
C LEU A 73 2.61 15.28 -4.79
N ILE A 74 3.11 14.06 -4.60
CA ILE A 74 4.29 13.80 -3.75
C ILE A 74 5.53 14.50 -4.32
N VAL A 75 5.79 14.34 -5.61
CA VAL A 75 6.94 14.98 -6.26
C VAL A 75 6.85 16.50 -6.13
N ARG A 76 5.67 17.08 -6.38
CA ARG A 76 5.46 18.52 -6.18
C ARG A 76 5.78 18.94 -4.74
N GLU A 77 5.32 18.16 -3.77
CA GLU A 77 5.50 18.49 -2.35
C GLU A 77 6.96 18.33 -1.91
N CYS A 78 7.72 17.37 -2.45
CA CYS A 78 9.16 17.25 -2.25
C CYS A 78 9.92 18.52 -2.64
N PHE A 79 9.47 19.24 -3.67
CA PHE A 79 10.12 20.48 -4.15
C PHE A 79 9.56 21.74 -3.51
N LYS A 80 8.27 21.78 -3.20
CA LYS A 80 7.60 23.01 -2.75
C LYS A 80 7.43 23.10 -1.25
N ASN A 81 7.32 21.95 -0.57
CA ASN A 81 7.05 21.84 0.89
C ASN A 81 5.92 22.76 1.35
N THR A 82 4.81 22.76 0.61
CA THR A 82 3.68 23.67 0.86
C THR A 82 2.78 23.20 2.00
N MET A 83 2.76 21.89 2.27
CA MET A 83 1.89 21.29 3.29
C MET A 83 2.54 21.16 4.67
N GLY A 84 3.83 21.50 4.79
CA GLY A 84 4.54 21.46 6.08
C GLY A 84 4.59 20.08 6.71
N PHE A 85 4.74 19.01 5.91
CA PHE A 85 4.82 17.66 6.41
C PHE A 85 6.05 17.46 7.29
N THR A 86 5.85 16.86 8.45
CA THR A 86 6.91 16.46 9.37
C THR A 86 7.69 15.25 8.84
N THR A 87 8.84 14.97 9.44
CA THR A 87 9.63 13.77 9.15
C THR A 87 8.81 12.48 9.30
N PHE A 88 7.93 12.41 10.31
CA PHE A 88 7.07 11.24 10.54
C PHE A 88 6.06 11.06 9.42
N GLU A 89 5.42 12.13 8.98
CA GLU A 89 4.46 12.10 7.87
C GLU A 89 5.12 11.71 6.55
N TRP A 90 6.36 12.12 6.31
CA TRP A 90 7.13 11.66 5.17
C TRP A 90 7.43 10.15 5.20
N TRP A 91 7.64 9.54 6.38
CA TRP A 91 7.73 8.09 6.50
C TRP A 91 6.40 7.40 6.19
N CYS A 92 5.28 7.97 6.65
CA CYS A 92 3.95 7.47 6.32
C CYS A 92 3.68 7.55 4.80
N ILE A 93 4.00 8.68 4.17
CA ILE A 93 3.90 8.87 2.72
C ILE A 93 4.75 7.83 1.99
N ALA A 94 5.98 7.59 2.42
CA ALA A 94 6.85 6.58 1.82
C ALA A 94 6.29 5.16 1.97
N ALA A 95 5.65 4.84 3.10
CA ALA A 95 4.97 3.56 3.30
C ALA A 95 3.79 3.38 2.33
N VAL A 96 2.91 4.38 2.23
CA VAL A 96 1.77 4.38 1.30
C VAL A 96 2.24 4.30 -0.15
N TYR A 97 3.28 5.05 -0.50
CA TYR A 97 3.83 5.06 -1.86
C TYR A 97 4.45 3.71 -2.22
N GLY A 98 5.25 3.11 -1.32
CA GLY A 98 5.87 1.80 -1.53
C GLY A 98 4.83 0.70 -1.72
N GLY A 99 3.79 0.66 -0.87
CA GLY A 99 2.68 -0.28 -1.01
C GLY A 99 1.89 -0.05 -2.31
N GLY A 100 1.53 1.20 -2.60
CA GLY A 100 0.84 1.54 -3.86
C GLY A 100 1.63 1.13 -5.10
N LEU A 101 2.96 1.33 -5.09
CA LEU A 101 3.85 0.93 -6.18
C LEU A 101 3.90 -0.60 -6.31
N GLY A 102 3.98 -1.35 -5.20
CA GLY A 102 3.94 -2.81 -5.21
C GLY A 102 2.69 -3.35 -5.91
N ASN A 103 1.50 -2.85 -5.52
CA ASN A 103 0.25 -3.22 -6.15
C ASN A 103 0.13 -2.72 -7.61
N MET A 104 0.78 -1.61 -7.95
CA MET A 104 0.80 -1.09 -9.32
C MET A 104 1.67 -1.93 -10.25
N ILE A 105 2.81 -2.44 -9.77
CA ILE A 105 3.67 -3.37 -10.52
C ILE A 105 2.88 -4.59 -10.97
N ASP A 106 2.09 -5.20 -10.08
CA ASP A 106 1.27 -6.35 -10.41
C ASP A 106 0.23 -6.02 -11.48
N ARG A 107 -0.49 -4.90 -11.33
CA ARG A 107 -1.52 -4.47 -12.28
C ARG A 107 -0.95 -4.24 -13.68
N VAL A 108 0.21 -3.61 -13.78
CA VAL A 108 0.85 -3.35 -15.08
C VAL A 108 1.37 -4.63 -15.71
N ARG A 109 1.88 -5.59 -14.91
CA ARG A 109 2.49 -6.83 -15.43
C ARG A 109 1.46 -7.92 -15.74
N MET A 110 0.44 -8.05 -14.90
CA MET A 110 -0.46 -9.21 -14.90
C MET A 110 -1.93 -8.83 -15.09
N GLY A 111 -2.29 -7.56 -14.90
CA GLY A 111 -3.69 -7.10 -14.94
C GLY A 111 -4.50 -7.38 -13.66
N TYR A 112 -3.87 -7.95 -12.63
CA TYR A 112 -4.45 -8.21 -11.32
C TYR A 112 -3.39 -8.04 -10.23
N VAL A 113 -3.81 -7.99 -8.97
CA VAL A 113 -2.93 -7.99 -7.80
C VAL A 113 -2.94 -9.38 -7.17
N VAL A 114 -1.78 -9.85 -6.72
CA VAL A 114 -1.66 -11.10 -5.94
C VAL A 114 -1.97 -10.78 -4.49
N ASP A 115 -3.05 -11.36 -3.95
CA ASP A 115 -3.39 -11.29 -2.53
C ASP A 115 -3.20 -12.67 -1.88
N MET A 116 -2.78 -12.69 -0.60
CA MET A 116 -2.42 -13.95 0.04
C MET A 116 -2.75 -14.06 1.52
N ILE A 117 -3.07 -12.99 2.23
CA ILE A 117 -3.31 -13.03 3.68
C ILE A 117 -4.82 -13.00 3.91
N GLU A 118 -5.35 -14.06 4.53
CA GLU A 118 -6.75 -14.21 4.85
C GLU A 118 -6.96 -14.37 6.35
N THR A 119 -7.94 -13.65 6.90
CA THR A 119 -8.34 -13.77 8.30
C THR A 119 -9.36 -14.90 8.46
N THR A 120 -9.19 -15.79 9.47
CA THR A 120 -10.06 -16.95 9.66
C THR A 120 -11.16 -16.72 10.70
N PHE A 121 -11.08 -15.63 11.47
CA PHE A 121 -12.01 -15.32 12.57
C PHE A 121 -13.08 -14.29 12.21
N ILE A 122 -12.91 -13.58 11.09
CA ILE A 122 -13.87 -12.63 10.52
C ILE A 122 -13.85 -12.74 8.99
N GLU A 123 -14.98 -12.44 8.35
CA GLU A 123 -15.04 -12.25 6.91
C GLU A 123 -14.40 -10.90 6.54
N PHE A 124 -13.19 -10.96 6.00
CA PHE A 124 -12.45 -9.79 5.55
C PHE A 124 -11.80 -10.12 4.19
N PRO A 125 -11.75 -9.17 3.25
CA PRO A 125 -11.09 -9.42 1.96
C PRO A 125 -9.65 -9.89 2.15
N VAL A 126 -9.24 -10.85 1.32
CA VAL A 126 -7.83 -11.28 1.26
C VAL A 126 -6.98 -10.08 0.84
N PHE A 127 -5.84 -9.90 1.48
CA PHE A 127 -4.96 -8.77 1.28
C PHE A 127 -3.49 -9.20 1.17
N ASN A 128 -2.59 -8.27 0.95
CA ASN A 128 -1.17 -8.51 0.77
C ASN A 128 -0.31 -7.58 1.64
N VAL A 129 1.02 -7.71 1.52
CA VAL A 129 1.98 -6.91 2.30
C VAL A 129 1.87 -5.42 1.93
N ALA A 130 1.67 -5.09 0.66
CA ALA A 130 1.49 -3.70 0.22
C ALA A 130 0.28 -3.05 0.90
N ASP A 131 -0.84 -3.76 1.04
CA ASP A 131 -2.06 -3.25 1.67
C ASP A 131 -1.86 -2.94 3.15
N ILE A 132 -1.04 -3.73 3.86
CA ILE A 132 -0.66 -3.45 5.25
C ILE A 132 0.03 -2.09 5.34
N PHE A 133 1.03 -1.84 4.47
CA PHE A 133 1.76 -0.57 4.48
C PHE A 133 0.90 0.61 4.04
N ILE A 134 0.01 0.44 3.06
CA ILE A 134 -0.94 1.48 2.66
C ILE A 134 -1.86 1.82 3.84
N THR A 135 -2.50 0.82 4.43
CA THR A 135 -3.49 1.02 5.51
C THR A 135 -2.85 1.61 6.76
N CYS A 136 -1.75 1.02 7.24
CA CYS A 136 -1.04 1.52 8.41
C CYS A 136 -0.47 2.93 8.16
N GLY A 137 0.11 3.17 6.99
CA GLY A 137 0.65 4.47 6.60
C GLY A 137 -0.43 5.55 6.58
N CYS A 138 -1.58 5.27 5.98
CA CYS A 138 -2.72 6.20 5.96
C CYS A 138 -3.25 6.48 7.37
N ILE A 139 -3.47 5.45 8.19
CA ILE A 139 -4.00 5.61 9.56
C ILE A 139 -3.03 6.43 10.41
N LEU A 140 -1.75 6.07 10.41
CA LEU A 140 -0.72 6.77 11.19
C LEU A 140 -0.56 8.22 10.73
N MET A 141 -0.59 8.47 9.43
CA MET A 141 -0.55 9.82 8.87
C MET A 141 -1.75 10.65 9.32
N MET A 142 -2.97 10.12 9.22
CA MET A 142 -4.18 10.82 9.66
C MET A 142 -4.15 11.14 11.16
N ILE A 143 -3.76 10.18 12.00
CA ILE A 143 -3.60 10.41 13.45
C ILE A 143 -2.59 11.52 13.70
N HIS A 144 -1.43 11.48 13.03
CA HIS A 144 -0.40 12.49 13.24
C HIS A 144 -0.81 13.88 12.77
N LEU A 145 -1.43 13.99 11.59
CA LEU A 145 -1.95 15.24 11.05
C LEU A 145 -2.99 15.88 12.00
N ILE A 146 -3.90 15.08 12.55
CA ILE A 146 -4.99 15.59 13.40
C ILE A 146 -4.48 16.03 14.78
N PHE A 147 -3.60 15.24 15.41
CA PHE A 147 -3.27 15.44 16.81
C PHE A 147 -1.90 16.07 17.06
N PHE A 148 -0.96 15.98 16.13
CA PHE A 148 0.43 16.35 16.36
C PHE A 148 0.98 17.42 15.40
N ASN A 149 0.46 17.52 14.17
CA ASN A 149 0.93 18.52 13.19
C ASN A 149 0.07 19.79 13.24
N LYS A 150 0.44 20.73 14.13
CA LYS A 150 -0.26 21.99 14.26
C LYS A 150 -0.01 22.95 13.08
N GLU A 151 1.08 22.80 12.35
CA GLU A 151 1.43 23.65 11.21
C GLU A 151 0.49 23.39 10.02
N PHE A 152 0.08 22.14 9.84
CA PHE A 152 -0.85 21.73 8.79
C PHE A 152 -2.21 22.47 8.85
N TRP A 153 -2.64 22.84 10.06
CA TRP A 153 -3.94 23.50 10.30
C TRP A 153 -3.86 25.04 10.42
N LYS A 154 -2.65 25.62 10.26
CA LYS A 154 -2.53 27.07 10.25
C LYS A 154 -2.99 27.60 8.90
N GLU A 155 -4.05 28.41 8.92
CA GLU A 155 -4.44 29.20 7.74
C GLU A 155 -3.30 30.17 7.41
N ASP A 156 -2.87 30.20 6.15
CA ASP A 156 -2.01 31.26 5.62
C ASP A 156 -2.79 32.58 5.76
N LYS A 157 -2.39 33.40 6.75
CA LYS A 157 -2.92 34.76 6.94
C LYS A 157 -2.20 35.73 6.04
#